data_3d740ded993d5b69afe035426e3dad2b
#
_entry.id   3d740ded993d5b69afe035426e3dad2b
#
_cell.length_a   1.000
_cell.length_b   1.000
_cell.length_c   1.000
_cell.angle_alpha   90.00
_cell.angle_beta   90.00
_cell.angle_gamma   90.00
#
_symmetry.space_group_name_H-M   'P 1'
#
loop_
_entity.id
_entity.type
_entity.pdbx_description
1 polymer ?
#
loop_
_entity_poly.entity_id
_entity_poly.type
_entity_poly.pdbx_seq_one_letter_code
_entity_poly.pdbx_strand_id
1 'polypeptide(L)'
;MNEPSGRVVLVPGLGLDARSSARLRERLPADVVLLPGMGLAQPVPALDVLAARLRSDLGDGPVVLVGHSQGCQVVAAAAVDPRVAAVVLLGPTTDPRMRSAAVLARRWLGTVAGEPSWQAPLVAVQWWRTGPRAMRALWRAASPDRIDHRLARVPVPVVVVRGTRDRLCPHDWAVQVCAAAPRGRLVEIPGAAHMTVQTHPDDVAALVREASRSSPRGVRRPPESP
;
A
#
# COMPACT_ATOMS: atom_id res chain seq x y z
N MET A 1 14.77 -20.33 -1.32
CA MET A 1 13.81 -19.26 -1.71
C MET A 1 14.65 -18.04 -2.07
N ASN A 2 14.59 -17.56 -3.32
CA ASN A 2 15.42 -16.41 -3.73
C ASN A 2 14.88 -15.13 -3.10
N GLU A 3 15.77 -14.36 -2.46
CA GLU A 3 15.46 -13.04 -1.94
C GLU A 3 15.06 -12.06 -3.06
N PRO A 4 14.25 -11.04 -2.75
CA PRO A 4 13.92 -10.01 -3.73
C PRO A 4 15.17 -9.28 -4.19
N SER A 5 15.28 -9.00 -5.48
CA SER A 5 16.37 -8.21 -6.04
C SER A 5 16.14 -6.71 -5.79
N GLY A 6 16.21 -6.30 -4.53
CA GLY A 6 16.00 -4.91 -4.10
C GLY A 6 15.37 -4.83 -2.71
N ARG A 7 15.51 -3.65 -2.11
CA ARG A 7 14.90 -3.33 -0.82
C ARG A 7 13.37 -3.27 -0.95
N VAL A 8 12.65 -3.84 0.01
CA VAL A 8 11.18 -3.73 0.08
C VAL A 8 10.82 -2.70 1.14
N VAL A 9 10.02 -1.72 0.76
CA VAL A 9 9.53 -0.66 1.66
C VAL A 9 8.01 -0.70 1.70
N LEU A 10 7.46 -0.85 2.90
CA LEU A 10 6.03 -0.98 3.16
C LEU A 10 5.49 0.28 3.85
N VAL A 11 4.38 0.79 3.33
CA VAL A 11 3.61 1.89 3.93
C VAL A 11 2.27 1.34 4.41
N PRO A 12 1.98 1.40 5.73
CA PRO A 12 0.75 0.86 6.30
C PRO A 12 -0.48 1.72 5.96
N GLY A 13 -1.65 1.19 6.30
CA GLY A 13 -2.92 1.89 6.13
C GLY A 13 -3.22 2.90 7.23
N LEU A 14 -4.41 3.50 7.15
CA LEU A 14 -4.93 4.47 8.12
C LEU A 14 -4.88 3.93 9.54
N GLY A 15 -4.17 4.63 10.41
CA GLY A 15 -4.06 4.29 11.82
C GLY A 15 -3.19 3.08 12.12
N LEU A 16 -2.69 2.37 11.11
CA LEU A 16 -1.88 1.16 11.28
C LEU A 16 -0.39 1.50 11.40
N ASP A 17 0.34 0.66 12.12
CA ASP A 17 1.79 0.76 12.31
C ASP A 17 2.50 -0.54 11.84
N ALA A 18 3.79 -0.68 12.16
CA ALA A 18 4.61 -1.83 11.75
C ALA A 18 4.06 -3.20 12.20
N ARG A 19 3.21 -3.25 13.23
CA ARG A 19 2.59 -4.50 13.71
C ARG A 19 1.59 -5.05 12.71
N SER A 20 0.96 -4.18 11.90
CA SER A 20 0.03 -4.62 10.85
C SER A 20 0.69 -5.48 9.78
N SER A 21 2.00 -5.40 9.63
CA SER A 21 2.77 -6.17 8.65
C SER A 21 3.72 -7.20 9.28
N ALA A 22 3.64 -7.45 10.58
CA ALA A 22 4.56 -8.34 11.28
C ALA A 22 4.63 -9.73 10.63
N ARG A 23 3.47 -10.33 10.33
CA ARG A 23 3.40 -11.65 9.69
C ARG A 23 4.02 -11.67 8.28
N LEU A 24 3.82 -10.62 7.50
CA LEU A 24 4.46 -10.49 6.19
C LEU A 24 5.99 -10.39 6.34
N ARG A 25 6.46 -9.61 7.33
CA ARG A 25 7.89 -9.41 7.56
C ARG A 25 8.62 -10.66 8.06
N GLU A 26 7.91 -11.61 8.63
CA GLU A 26 8.44 -12.96 8.93
C GLU A 26 8.72 -13.78 7.67
N ARG A 27 8.07 -13.50 6.55
CA ARG A 27 8.20 -14.18 5.26
C ARG A 27 9.10 -13.45 4.28
N LEU A 28 9.17 -12.13 4.42
CA LEU A 28 9.84 -11.24 3.48
C LEU A 28 10.49 -10.09 4.24
N PRO A 29 11.83 -9.94 4.21
CA PRO A 29 12.48 -8.76 4.76
C PRO A 29 11.89 -7.49 4.13
N ALA A 30 11.32 -6.63 4.95
CA ALA A 30 10.73 -5.37 4.52
C ALA A 30 10.85 -4.31 5.60
N ASP A 31 11.25 -3.11 5.20
CA ASP A 31 11.23 -1.93 6.05
C ASP A 31 9.84 -1.31 6.07
N VAL A 32 9.43 -0.82 7.23
CA VAL A 32 8.14 -0.13 7.37
C VAL A 32 8.38 1.34 7.61
N VAL A 33 7.92 2.15 6.67
CA VAL A 33 7.94 3.61 6.80
C VAL A 33 6.63 4.07 7.43
N LEU A 34 6.73 4.62 8.64
CA LEU A 34 5.60 5.19 9.36
C LEU A 34 5.46 6.68 8.99
N LEU A 35 4.23 7.09 8.74
CA LEU A 35 3.91 8.46 8.34
C LEU A 35 2.80 9.04 9.25
N PRO A 36 2.62 10.36 9.29
CA PRO A 36 1.51 10.98 10.00
C PRO A 36 0.16 10.39 9.61
N GLY A 37 -0.60 9.89 10.59
CA GLY A 37 -1.85 9.16 10.38
C GLY A 37 -1.70 7.69 9.98
N MET A 38 -0.48 7.24 9.73
CA MET A 38 -0.08 5.85 9.45
C MET A 38 1.01 5.44 10.47
N GLY A 39 0.58 5.22 11.70
CA GLY A 39 1.43 4.87 12.84
C GLY A 39 2.01 6.06 13.63
N LEU A 40 1.99 7.27 13.11
CA LEU A 40 2.46 8.47 13.81
C LEU A 40 1.30 9.41 14.17
N ALA A 41 1.22 9.79 15.45
CA ALA A 41 0.25 10.76 15.99
C ALA A 41 0.74 12.22 15.76
N GLN A 42 1.02 12.55 14.51
CA GLN A 42 1.56 13.86 14.10
C GLN A 42 0.54 14.60 13.20
N PRO A 43 0.66 15.93 13.04
CA PRO A 43 -0.09 16.67 12.03
C PRO A 43 0.12 16.09 10.63
N VAL A 44 -0.95 15.82 9.93
CA VAL A 44 -0.93 15.21 8.60
C VAL A 44 -0.86 16.29 7.53
N PRO A 45 0.22 16.35 6.75
CA PRO A 45 0.33 17.26 5.62
C PRO A 45 -0.42 16.73 4.40
N ALA A 46 -0.36 17.46 3.28
CA ALA A 46 -0.87 16.98 1.99
C ALA A 46 -0.19 15.67 1.55
N LEU A 47 -0.89 14.86 0.77
CA LEU A 47 -0.39 13.55 0.30
C LEU A 47 0.94 13.65 -0.44
N ASP A 48 1.15 14.70 -1.23
CA ASP A 48 2.41 14.88 -1.97
C ASP A 48 3.60 15.16 -1.04
N VAL A 49 3.36 15.78 0.12
CA VAL A 49 4.38 15.94 1.17
C VAL A 49 4.68 14.61 1.85
N LEU A 50 3.66 13.77 2.10
CA LEU A 50 3.86 12.41 2.61
C LEU A 50 4.66 11.56 1.61
N ALA A 51 4.35 11.66 0.33
CA ALA A 51 5.09 10.98 -0.73
C ALA A 51 6.54 11.48 -0.83
N ALA A 52 6.78 12.79 -0.65
CA ALA A 52 8.13 13.35 -0.61
C ALA A 52 8.94 12.79 0.59
N ARG A 53 8.33 12.69 1.77
CA ARG A 53 8.95 12.04 2.93
C ARG A 53 9.27 10.58 2.67
N LEU A 54 8.33 9.84 2.06
CA LEU A 54 8.61 8.46 1.68
C LEU A 54 9.81 8.37 0.73
N ARG A 55 9.88 9.25 -0.28
CA ARG A 55 11.02 9.27 -1.22
C ARG A 55 12.35 9.56 -0.54
N SER A 56 12.38 10.43 0.49
CA SER A 56 13.61 10.71 1.24
C SER A 56 14.12 9.48 2.02
N ASP A 57 13.25 8.55 2.35
CA ASP A 57 13.57 7.33 3.12
C ASP A 57 13.93 6.12 2.24
N LEU A 58 13.89 6.25 0.90
CA LEU A 58 14.13 5.09 0.02
C LEU A 58 15.59 4.62 0.00
N GLY A 59 16.55 5.47 0.39
CA GLY A 59 17.97 5.15 0.27
C GLY A 59 18.43 5.05 -1.19
N ASP A 60 19.62 4.50 -1.39
CA ASP A 60 20.21 4.30 -2.71
C ASP A 60 19.93 2.89 -3.24
N GLY A 61 19.52 2.77 -4.50
CA GLY A 61 19.28 1.50 -5.16
C GLY A 61 17.79 1.19 -5.43
N PRO A 62 17.53 0.08 -6.10
CA PRO A 62 16.18 -0.30 -6.52
C PRO A 62 15.31 -0.68 -5.32
N VAL A 63 14.08 -0.15 -5.30
CA VAL A 63 13.12 -0.36 -4.22
C VAL A 63 11.80 -0.91 -4.77
N VAL A 64 11.24 -1.92 -4.11
CA VAL A 64 9.84 -2.33 -4.30
C VAL A 64 8.98 -1.62 -3.26
N LEU A 65 8.05 -0.79 -3.69
CA LEU A 65 7.10 -0.12 -2.81
C LEU A 65 5.86 -0.98 -2.59
N VAL A 66 5.51 -1.20 -1.34
CA VAL A 66 4.28 -1.92 -0.96
C VAL A 66 3.39 -0.97 -0.16
N GLY A 67 2.21 -0.66 -0.69
CA GLY A 67 1.21 0.13 0.02
C GLY A 67 0.07 -0.74 0.51
N HIS A 68 -0.42 -0.50 1.73
CA HIS A 68 -1.63 -1.13 2.23
C HIS A 68 -2.73 -0.08 2.45
N SER A 69 -3.94 -0.36 1.96
CA SER A 69 -5.10 0.53 2.18
C SER A 69 -4.80 1.98 1.74
N GLN A 70 -4.92 2.96 2.63
CA GLN A 70 -4.56 4.36 2.33
C GLN A 70 -3.06 4.58 2.09
N GLY A 71 -2.18 3.69 2.53
CA GLY A 71 -0.78 3.70 2.15
C GLY A 71 -0.54 3.56 0.65
N CYS A 72 -1.50 2.92 -0.06
CA CYS A 72 -1.44 2.79 -1.52
C CYS A 72 -1.36 4.15 -2.24
N GLN A 73 -2.02 5.19 -1.73
CA GLN A 73 -2.01 6.53 -2.33
C GLN A 73 -0.66 7.22 -2.21
N VAL A 74 -0.04 7.11 -1.03
CA VAL A 74 1.30 7.66 -0.80
C VAL A 74 2.32 6.93 -1.66
N VAL A 75 2.21 5.59 -1.75
CA VAL A 75 3.04 4.75 -2.62
C VAL A 75 2.86 5.12 -4.09
N ALA A 76 1.62 5.25 -4.57
CA ALA A 76 1.34 5.65 -5.96
C ALA A 76 1.91 7.05 -6.29
N ALA A 77 1.85 7.99 -5.33
CA ALA A 77 2.43 9.32 -5.50
C ALA A 77 3.97 9.32 -5.46
N ALA A 78 4.58 8.38 -4.72
CA ALA A 78 6.03 8.23 -4.65
C ALA A 78 6.61 7.41 -5.83
N ALA A 79 5.80 6.60 -6.50
CA ALA A 79 6.23 5.61 -7.48
C ALA A 79 6.81 6.17 -8.80
N VAL A 80 6.76 7.48 -8.99
CA VAL A 80 7.45 8.17 -10.10
C VAL A 80 8.94 8.38 -9.83
N ASP A 81 9.42 8.06 -8.64
CA ASP A 81 10.85 8.15 -8.30
C ASP A 81 11.63 7.06 -9.08
N PRO A 82 12.76 7.42 -9.72
CA PRO A 82 13.52 6.48 -10.55
C PRO A 82 14.11 5.29 -9.80
N ARG A 83 14.22 5.37 -8.47
CA ARG A 83 14.66 4.24 -7.62
C ARG A 83 13.55 3.18 -7.44
N VAL A 84 12.30 3.52 -7.73
CA VAL A 84 11.21 2.54 -7.61
C VAL A 84 11.28 1.57 -8.79
N ALA A 85 11.40 0.30 -8.47
CA ALA A 85 11.52 -0.79 -9.42
C ALA A 85 10.18 -1.48 -9.71
N ALA A 86 9.32 -1.57 -8.70
CA ALA A 86 7.97 -2.11 -8.81
C ALA A 86 7.08 -1.59 -7.66
N VAL A 87 5.78 -1.72 -7.84
CA VAL A 87 4.76 -1.31 -6.87
C VAL A 87 3.79 -2.46 -6.61
N VAL A 88 3.46 -2.68 -5.32
CA VAL A 88 2.40 -3.61 -4.91
C VAL A 88 1.39 -2.84 -4.05
N LEU A 89 0.14 -2.83 -4.46
CA LEU A 89 -0.95 -2.11 -3.80
C LEU A 89 -1.93 -3.12 -3.18
N LEU A 90 -1.94 -3.19 -1.86
CA LEU A 90 -2.78 -4.12 -1.09
C LEU A 90 -4.08 -3.42 -0.68
N GLY A 91 -5.19 -3.76 -1.30
CA GLY A 91 -6.50 -3.18 -1.03
C GLY A 91 -6.53 -1.66 -1.22
N PRO A 92 -6.20 -1.10 -2.41
CA PRO A 92 -6.22 0.34 -2.63
C PRO A 92 -7.60 0.93 -2.34
N THR A 93 -7.64 1.92 -1.46
CA THR A 93 -8.86 2.61 -1.03
C THR A 93 -9.13 3.87 -1.86
N THR A 94 -10.07 4.70 -1.38
CA THR A 94 -10.49 5.97 -1.97
C THR A 94 -11.28 5.86 -3.27
N ASP A 95 -12.02 4.77 -3.41
CA ASP A 95 -13.13 4.72 -4.36
C ASP A 95 -14.01 5.97 -4.16
N PRO A 96 -14.21 6.80 -5.19
CA PRO A 96 -15.02 8.01 -5.09
C PRO A 96 -16.42 7.78 -4.52
N ARG A 97 -16.97 6.59 -4.68
CA ARG A 97 -18.27 6.19 -4.12
C ARG A 97 -18.27 6.08 -2.58
N MET A 98 -17.09 6.01 -1.94
CA MET A 98 -16.92 5.88 -0.49
C MET A 98 -16.55 7.18 0.23
N ARG A 99 -16.65 8.32 -0.45
CA ARG A 99 -16.38 9.64 0.18
C ARG A 99 -17.42 10.04 1.22
N SER A 100 -18.62 9.48 1.16
CA SER A 100 -19.61 9.63 2.22
C SER A 100 -19.24 8.82 3.45
N ALA A 101 -19.22 9.44 4.63
CA ALA A 101 -18.92 8.78 5.89
C ALA A 101 -19.85 7.59 6.19
N ALA A 102 -21.14 7.71 5.84
CA ALA A 102 -22.11 6.63 6.03
C ALA A 102 -21.82 5.42 5.12
N VAL A 103 -21.49 5.68 3.85
CA VAL A 103 -21.12 4.61 2.90
C VAL A 103 -19.81 3.94 3.33
N LEU A 104 -18.82 4.73 3.72
CA LEU A 104 -17.54 4.21 4.23
C LEU A 104 -17.75 3.33 5.47
N ALA A 105 -18.51 3.81 6.46
CA ALA A 105 -18.82 3.06 7.68
C ALA A 105 -19.52 1.73 7.37
N ARG A 106 -20.53 1.72 6.50
CA ARG A 106 -21.23 0.49 6.08
C ARG A 106 -20.28 -0.49 5.39
N ARG A 107 -19.43 -0.02 4.50
CA ARG A 107 -18.45 -0.85 3.78
C ARG A 107 -17.39 -1.40 4.74
N TRP A 108 -16.91 -0.53 5.66
CA TRP A 108 -15.96 -0.93 6.69
C TRP A 108 -16.52 -2.03 7.60
N LEU A 109 -17.73 -1.85 8.13
CA LEU A 109 -18.40 -2.88 8.95
C LEU A 109 -18.55 -4.20 8.19
N GLY A 110 -18.96 -4.13 6.92
CA GLY A 110 -19.07 -5.33 6.09
C GLY A 110 -17.72 -5.99 5.76
N THR A 111 -16.62 -5.25 5.77
CA THR A 111 -15.26 -5.80 5.61
C THR A 111 -14.80 -6.43 6.92
N VAL A 112 -14.98 -5.75 8.06
CA VAL A 112 -14.61 -6.26 9.39
C VAL A 112 -15.32 -7.59 9.70
N ALA A 113 -16.57 -7.76 9.27
CA ALA A 113 -17.27 -9.03 9.42
C ALA A 113 -16.62 -10.21 8.67
N GLY A 114 -15.78 -9.91 7.68
CA GLY A 114 -14.98 -10.90 6.95
C GLY A 114 -13.57 -11.12 7.50
N GLU A 115 -13.14 -10.30 8.48
CA GLU A 115 -11.82 -10.41 9.08
C GLU A 115 -11.84 -11.33 10.31
N PRO A 116 -10.75 -12.06 10.59
CA PRO A 116 -10.60 -12.83 11.82
C PRO A 116 -10.65 -11.96 13.07
N SER A 117 -11.40 -12.37 14.08
CA SER A 117 -11.62 -11.60 15.32
C SER A 117 -10.34 -11.29 16.11
N TRP A 118 -9.30 -12.12 15.99
CA TRP A 118 -8.00 -11.88 16.66
C TRP A 118 -7.31 -10.58 16.21
N GLN A 119 -7.69 -10.02 15.06
CA GLN A 119 -7.12 -8.75 14.58
C GLN A 119 -7.68 -7.53 15.32
N ALA A 120 -8.89 -7.63 15.86
CA ALA A 120 -9.57 -6.48 16.47
C ALA A 120 -8.74 -5.79 17.57
N PRO A 121 -8.18 -6.49 18.57
CA PRO A 121 -7.37 -5.86 19.60
C PRO A 121 -6.07 -5.25 19.00
N LEU A 122 -5.47 -5.90 18.03
CA LEU A 122 -4.26 -5.41 17.36
C LEU A 122 -4.52 -4.09 16.62
N VAL A 123 -5.61 -4.01 15.88
CA VAL A 123 -6.03 -2.80 15.16
C VAL A 123 -6.41 -1.69 16.15
N ALA A 124 -7.16 -2.02 17.20
CA ALA A 124 -7.59 -1.06 18.22
C ALA A 124 -6.40 -0.38 18.91
N VAL A 125 -5.36 -1.15 19.30
CA VAL A 125 -4.14 -0.61 19.91
C VAL A 125 -3.40 0.33 18.94
N GLN A 126 -3.31 -0.01 17.66
CA GLN A 126 -2.65 0.82 16.66
C GLN A 126 -3.41 2.12 16.44
N TRP A 127 -4.75 2.05 16.33
CA TRP A 127 -5.61 3.23 16.18
C TRP A 127 -5.54 4.15 17.39
N TRP A 128 -5.51 3.57 18.59
CA TRP A 128 -5.32 4.35 19.83
C TRP A 128 -4.00 5.13 19.79
N ARG A 129 -2.90 4.48 19.38
CA ARG A 129 -1.57 5.09 19.32
C ARG A 129 -1.44 6.18 18.26
N THR A 130 -1.99 5.94 17.07
CA THR A 130 -2.00 6.92 15.98
C THR A 130 -2.91 8.11 16.30
N GLY A 131 -3.98 7.85 17.03
CA GLY A 131 -4.92 8.84 17.50
C GLY A 131 -5.97 9.30 16.47
N PRO A 132 -7.19 9.57 16.92
CA PRO A 132 -8.33 9.86 16.03
C PRO A 132 -8.17 11.16 15.23
N ARG A 133 -7.43 12.14 15.79
CA ARG A 133 -7.17 13.42 15.09
C ARG A 133 -6.30 13.22 13.85
N ALA A 134 -5.18 12.49 13.98
CA ALA A 134 -4.29 12.19 12.87
C ALA A 134 -4.99 11.31 11.82
N MET A 135 -5.73 10.29 12.25
CA MET A 135 -6.51 9.44 11.34
C MET A 135 -7.56 10.23 10.55
N ARG A 136 -8.31 11.10 11.22
CA ARG A 136 -9.31 11.96 10.56
C ARG A 136 -8.66 12.93 9.58
N ALA A 137 -7.50 13.50 9.94
CA ALA A 137 -6.76 14.41 9.07
C ALA A 137 -6.23 13.67 7.82
N LEU A 138 -5.69 12.47 7.99
CA LEU A 138 -5.24 11.65 6.87
C LEU A 138 -6.42 11.27 5.95
N TRP A 139 -7.53 10.83 6.52
CA TRP A 139 -8.72 10.50 5.72
C TRP A 139 -9.20 11.70 4.90
N ARG A 140 -9.22 12.91 5.49
CA ARG A 140 -9.61 14.14 4.78
C ARG A 140 -8.63 14.51 3.67
N ALA A 141 -7.33 14.34 3.89
CA ALA A 141 -6.31 14.59 2.87
C ALA A 141 -6.36 13.56 1.73
N ALA A 142 -6.66 12.31 2.07
CA ALA A 142 -6.65 11.19 1.14
C ALA A 142 -7.98 11.01 0.38
N SER A 143 -9.13 11.33 0.99
CA SER A 143 -10.45 11.07 0.41
C SER A 143 -10.70 11.74 -0.96
N PRO A 144 -10.24 12.96 -1.25
CA PRO A 144 -10.39 13.57 -2.57
C PRO A 144 -9.38 13.06 -3.61
N ASP A 145 -8.35 12.33 -3.18
CA ASP A 145 -7.28 11.89 -4.07
C ASP A 145 -7.77 10.88 -5.12
N ARG A 146 -7.12 10.89 -6.26
CA ARG A 146 -7.39 10.02 -7.41
C ARG A 146 -6.17 9.15 -7.67
N ILE A 147 -6.09 8.02 -6.97
CA ILE A 147 -4.99 7.06 -7.10
C ILE A 147 -4.85 6.56 -8.56
N ASP A 148 -5.96 6.41 -9.27
CA ASP A 148 -5.99 6.03 -10.68
C ASP A 148 -5.27 7.07 -11.56
N HIS A 149 -5.46 8.37 -11.32
CA HIS A 149 -4.75 9.43 -12.04
C HIS A 149 -3.23 9.45 -11.72
N ARG A 150 -2.85 9.06 -10.50
CA ARG A 150 -1.42 8.95 -10.15
C ARG A 150 -0.77 7.78 -10.86
N LEU A 151 -1.43 6.64 -10.88
CA LEU A 151 -0.92 5.40 -11.49
C LEU A 151 -0.72 5.52 -13.00
N ALA A 152 -1.48 6.35 -13.69
CA ALA A 152 -1.29 6.62 -15.12
C ALA A 152 0.12 7.13 -15.48
N ARG A 153 0.85 7.67 -14.50
CA ARG A 153 2.23 8.19 -14.66
C ARG A 153 3.30 7.26 -14.13
N VAL A 154 2.93 6.10 -13.60
CA VAL A 154 3.88 5.14 -13.01
C VAL A 154 4.44 4.23 -14.09
N PRO A 155 5.74 4.32 -14.42
CA PRO A 155 6.32 3.59 -15.55
C PRO A 155 6.68 2.14 -15.23
N VAL A 156 6.69 1.78 -13.94
CA VAL A 156 7.12 0.47 -13.44
C VAL A 156 5.95 -0.50 -13.31
N PRO A 157 6.18 -1.82 -13.19
CA PRO A 157 5.12 -2.78 -12.93
C PRO A 157 4.34 -2.45 -11.65
N VAL A 158 3.01 -2.52 -11.73
CA VAL A 158 2.08 -2.29 -10.62
C VAL A 158 1.23 -3.54 -10.43
N VAL A 159 1.32 -4.15 -9.25
CA VAL A 159 0.45 -5.26 -8.86
C VAL A 159 -0.61 -4.74 -7.91
N VAL A 160 -1.87 -4.79 -8.33
CA VAL A 160 -3.03 -4.47 -7.48
C VAL A 160 -3.54 -5.77 -6.87
N VAL A 161 -3.56 -5.84 -5.54
CA VAL A 161 -3.99 -7.03 -4.80
C VAL A 161 -5.22 -6.70 -3.97
N ARG A 162 -6.24 -7.52 -4.03
CA ARG A 162 -7.41 -7.42 -3.15
C ARG A 162 -7.86 -8.79 -2.65
N GLY A 163 -8.47 -8.81 -1.48
CA GLY A 163 -9.23 -9.98 -1.04
C GLY A 163 -10.61 -10.02 -1.70
N THR A 164 -11.11 -11.21 -2.04
CA THR A 164 -12.43 -11.32 -2.69
C THR A 164 -13.59 -10.89 -1.80
N ARG A 165 -13.40 -10.84 -0.47
CA ARG A 165 -14.36 -10.33 0.53
C ARG A 165 -14.14 -8.86 0.92
N ASP A 166 -13.11 -8.20 0.35
CA ASP A 166 -12.82 -6.80 0.66
C ASP A 166 -13.89 -5.88 0.08
N ARG A 167 -14.66 -5.23 0.95
CA ARG A 167 -15.69 -4.26 0.57
C ARG A 167 -15.18 -2.83 0.54
N LEU A 168 -13.97 -2.56 1.07
CA LEU A 168 -13.29 -1.27 0.97
C LEU A 168 -12.56 -1.13 -0.38
N CYS A 169 -12.16 -2.26 -0.97
CA CYS A 169 -11.63 -2.33 -2.32
C CYS A 169 -12.49 -3.32 -3.15
N PRO A 170 -13.67 -2.92 -3.62
CA PRO A 170 -14.52 -3.80 -4.42
C PRO A 170 -13.86 -4.11 -5.77
N HIS A 171 -14.29 -5.21 -6.40
CA HIS A 171 -13.69 -5.75 -7.62
C HIS A 171 -13.59 -4.70 -8.75
N ASP A 172 -14.68 -4.03 -9.03
CA ASP A 172 -14.77 -3.03 -10.10
C ASP A 172 -13.83 -1.83 -9.86
N TRP A 173 -13.66 -1.41 -8.60
CA TRP A 173 -12.67 -0.40 -8.24
C TRP A 173 -11.23 -0.90 -8.43
N ALA A 174 -10.93 -2.13 -8.00
CA ALA A 174 -9.61 -2.72 -8.19
C ALA A 174 -9.26 -2.87 -9.68
N VAL A 175 -10.24 -3.25 -10.51
CA VAL A 175 -10.09 -3.28 -11.98
C VAL A 175 -9.78 -1.90 -12.52
N GLN A 176 -10.51 -0.85 -12.09
CA GLN A 176 -10.26 0.53 -12.52
C GLN A 176 -8.86 1.01 -12.13
N VAL A 177 -8.44 0.75 -10.89
CA VAL A 177 -7.10 1.12 -10.39
C VAL A 177 -6.01 0.38 -11.17
N CYS A 178 -6.21 -0.90 -11.43
CA CYS A 178 -5.27 -1.70 -12.22
C CYS A 178 -5.16 -1.19 -13.66
N ALA A 179 -6.29 -0.94 -14.32
CA ALA A 179 -6.33 -0.46 -15.72
C ALA A 179 -5.71 0.93 -15.89
N ALA A 180 -5.67 1.73 -14.84
CA ALA A 180 -5.04 3.05 -14.87
C ALA A 180 -3.50 2.98 -14.93
N ALA A 181 -2.88 1.90 -14.46
CA ALA A 181 -1.44 1.71 -14.52
C ALA A 181 -1.02 1.13 -15.87
N PRO A 182 -0.07 1.75 -16.62
CA PRO A 182 0.38 1.23 -17.92
C PRO A 182 0.89 -0.20 -17.90
N ARG A 183 1.40 -0.65 -16.75
CA ARG A 183 1.89 -2.01 -16.50
C ARG A 183 1.20 -2.63 -15.30
N GLY A 184 -0.15 -2.46 -15.23
CA GLY A 184 -0.99 -2.94 -14.15
C GLY A 184 -1.33 -4.43 -14.28
N ARG A 185 -1.33 -5.15 -13.14
CA ARG A 185 -1.83 -6.53 -13.00
C ARG A 185 -2.68 -6.63 -11.74
N LEU A 186 -3.91 -7.13 -11.88
CA LEU A 186 -4.80 -7.41 -10.76
C LEU A 186 -4.62 -8.85 -10.27
N VAL A 187 -4.56 -9.01 -8.96
CA VAL A 187 -4.59 -10.31 -8.27
C VAL A 187 -5.65 -10.29 -7.18
N GLU A 188 -6.51 -11.28 -7.18
CA GLU A 188 -7.52 -11.49 -6.16
C GLU A 188 -7.17 -12.69 -5.29
N ILE A 189 -7.16 -12.51 -3.98
CA ILE A 189 -6.91 -13.58 -3.01
C ILE A 189 -8.26 -14.14 -2.56
N PRO A 190 -8.59 -15.41 -2.91
CA PRO A 190 -9.87 -16.01 -2.57
C PRO A 190 -10.12 -16.06 -1.06
N GLY A 191 -11.30 -15.65 -0.62
CA GLY A 191 -11.70 -15.71 0.79
C GLY A 191 -11.09 -14.65 1.71
N ALA A 192 -10.05 -13.93 1.26
CA ALA A 192 -9.45 -12.85 2.03
C ALA A 192 -10.36 -11.61 2.09
N ALA A 193 -10.26 -10.84 3.18
CA ALA A 193 -10.85 -9.52 3.30
C ALA A 193 -9.78 -8.42 3.09
N HIS A 194 -9.83 -7.31 3.82
CA HIS A 194 -8.97 -6.16 3.57
C HIS A 194 -7.53 -6.32 4.07
N MET A 195 -7.36 -7.03 5.18
CA MET A 195 -6.07 -7.16 5.87
C MET A 195 -5.22 -8.32 5.32
N THR A 196 -5.10 -8.42 3.99
CA THR A 196 -4.32 -9.48 3.31
C THR A 196 -2.88 -9.58 3.82
N VAL A 197 -2.28 -8.46 4.18
CA VAL A 197 -0.93 -8.38 4.78
C VAL A 197 -0.78 -9.19 6.07
N GLN A 198 -1.88 -9.42 6.79
CA GLN A 198 -1.92 -10.21 8.03
C GLN A 198 -2.47 -11.62 7.83
N THR A 199 -3.51 -11.75 7.00
CA THR A 199 -4.27 -13.00 6.87
C THR A 199 -3.69 -13.94 5.81
N HIS A 200 -3.03 -13.39 4.79
CA HIS A 200 -2.46 -14.12 3.66
C HIS A 200 -1.01 -13.67 3.39
N PRO A 201 -0.13 -13.69 4.42
CA PRO A 201 1.23 -13.15 4.28
C PRO A 201 2.09 -13.93 3.29
N ASP A 202 1.85 -15.23 3.11
CA ASP A 202 2.60 -16.06 2.18
C ASP A 202 2.29 -15.70 0.73
N ASP A 203 0.99 -15.50 0.39
CA ASP A 203 0.56 -15.06 -0.94
C ASP A 203 1.11 -13.66 -1.24
N VAL A 204 0.98 -12.72 -0.29
CA VAL A 204 1.50 -11.37 -0.45
C VAL A 204 3.02 -11.38 -0.63
N ALA A 205 3.75 -12.17 0.14
CA ALA A 205 5.21 -12.28 0.01
C ALA A 205 5.61 -12.84 -1.37
N ALA A 206 4.88 -13.83 -1.88
CA ALA A 206 5.11 -14.39 -3.21
C ALA A 206 4.91 -13.32 -4.30
N LEU A 207 3.84 -12.53 -4.22
CA LEU A 207 3.54 -11.45 -5.17
C LEU A 207 4.59 -10.32 -5.12
N VAL A 208 5.06 -9.95 -3.94
CA VAL A 208 6.13 -8.95 -3.80
C VAL A 208 7.44 -9.45 -4.41
N ARG A 209 7.82 -10.71 -4.17
CA ARG A 209 9.01 -11.31 -4.81
C ARG A 209 8.87 -11.39 -6.33
N GLU A 210 7.69 -11.73 -6.84
CA GLU A 210 7.41 -11.75 -8.27
C GLU A 210 7.54 -10.36 -8.90
N ALA A 211 6.94 -9.33 -8.29
CA ALA A 211 7.06 -7.95 -8.72
C ALA A 211 8.51 -7.46 -8.77
N SER A 212 9.31 -7.83 -7.76
CA SER A 212 10.75 -7.53 -7.71
C SER A 212 11.52 -8.12 -8.90
N ARG A 213 11.17 -9.32 -9.35
CA ARG A 213 11.83 -9.98 -10.50
C ARG A 213 11.40 -9.43 -11.84
N SER A 214 10.17 -8.93 -11.94
CA SER A 214 9.61 -8.38 -13.18
C SER A 214 10.09 -6.96 -13.50
N SER A 215 10.86 -6.36 -12.59
CA SER A 215 11.52 -5.08 -12.81
C SER A 215 12.61 -5.23 -13.88
N PRO A 216 12.71 -4.34 -14.87
CA PRO A 216 13.85 -4.33 -15.78
C PRO A 216 15.12 -4.17 -14.93
N ARG A 217 16.00 -5.17 -14.96
CA ARG A 217 17.33 -5.07 -14.33
C ARG A 217 17.97 -3.78 -14.79
N GLY A 218 18.39 -2.98 -13.83
CA GLY A 218 18.86 -1.61 -13.96
C GLY A 218 19.54 -1.28 -15.28
N VAL A 219 19.23 -0.11 -15.78
CA VAL A 219 20.03 0.59 -16.78
C VAL A 219 21.48 0.52 -16.30
N ARG A 220 22.29 -0.33 -16.95
CA ARG A 220 23.75 -0.34 -16.75
C ARG A 220 24.21 1.10 -16.92
N ARG A 221 24.80 1.69 -15.89
CA ARG A 221 25.57 2.93 -16.07
C ARG A 221 26.48 2.70 -17.29
N PRO A 222 26.50 3.61 -18.26
CA PRO A 222 27.55 3.56 -19.28
C PRO A 222 28.90 3.56 -18.56
N PRO A 223 29.89 2.81 -19.06
CA PRO A 223 31.23 2.84 -18.51
C PRO A 223 31.72 4.28 -18.55
N GLU A 224 32.20 4.78 -17.41
CA GLU A 224 32.92 6.06 -17.35
C GLU A 224 34.10 5.92 -18.32
N SER A 225 34.09 6.77 -19.35
CA SER A 225 35.18 6.83 -20.31
C SER A 225 36.44 7.31 -19.62
N PRO A 226 37.63 6.75 -19.95
CA PRO A 226 38.89 7.06 -19.32
C PRO A 226 39.37 8.50 -19.56
#